data_0746108faadc06e19aec253e46e91aad
#
_entry.id   0746108faadc06e19aec253e46e91aad
#
_cell.length_a   1.000
_cell.length_b   1.000
_cell.length_c   1.000
_cell.angle_alpha   90.00
_cell.angle_beta   90.00
_cell.angle_gamma   90.00
#
_symmetry.space_group_name_H-M   'P 1'
#
loop_
_entity.id
_entity.type
_entity.pdbx_description
1 polymer ?
#
loop_
_entity_poly.entity_id
_entity_poly.type
_entity_poly.pdbx_seq_one_letter_code
_entity_poly.pdbx_strand_id
1 'polypeptide(L)'
;MARLELYFDESGHSADKPLIVMAGYMATADQWLGFAEEWNAALVKAGVVRSDGTAGQFHMTDCETKHGAFKGWKEPQRRSLLRDLMGTIERHRLHATGFVISTEWWKTIDWKDEHSDHRALEDPYHHAMQNAIATALVMTNDQVAAPELFAPEGVKCVFSQQGEFQGRATAYMAALSYFLSRIHPGFEPVTYGDPAKLPQLQAADIVAFEFRWRLTCPDVDRWPMRQILNSRRAMFAGMPSGILANSNLGGEVKPIEFATQVLQAGEKLARELTTPTSLPDRNTSS
;
A
#
# COMPACT_ATOMS: atom_id res chain seq x y z
N MET A 1 5.30 -18.51 15.26
CA MET A 1 5.55 -17.68 14.07
C MET A 1 4.60 -16.50 14.08
N ALA A 2 4.97 -15.37 13.45
CA ALA A 2 4.22 -14.14 13.63
C ALA A 2 3.16 -13.97 12.52
N ARG A 3 2.01 -13.37 12.85
CA ARG A 3 1.06 -12.86 11.88
C ARG A 3 1.55 -11.51 11.38
N LEU A 4 1.58 -11.33 10.08
CA LEU A 4 1.95 -10.08 9.41
C LEU A 4 0.70 -9.26 9.12
N GLU A 5 0.74 -7.97 9.38
CA GLU A 5 -0.33 -7.03 9.02
C GLU A 5 0.22 -5.90 8.16
N LEU A 6 -0.44 -5.66 7.03
CA LEU A 6 -0.11 -4.65 6.04
C LEU A 6 -1.23 -3.62 5.97
N TYR A 7 -0.86 -2.34 5.98
CA TYR A 7 -1.80 -1.23 5.85
C TYR A 7 -1.32 -0.29 4.77
N PHE A 8 -2.14 -0.06 3.74
CA PHE A 8 -1.82 0.74 2.57
C PHE A 8 -2.78 1.91 2.40
N ASP A 9 -2.23 3.01 1.89
CA ASP A 9 -2.99 4.15 1.40
C ASP A 9 -2.48 4.55 0.02
N GLU A 10 -3.27 5.31 -0.73
CA GLU A 10 -2.87 5.80 -2.02
C GLU A 10 -2.58 7.29 -2.02
N SER A 11 -1.79 7.71 -3.01
CA SER A 11 -1.55 9.11 -3.32
C SER A 11 -1.51 9.33 -4.82
N GLY A 12 -2.29 10.29 -5.32
CA GLY A 12 -2.32 10.64 -6.74
C GLY A 12 -3.28 9.81 -7.60
N HIS A 13 -4.42 9.41 -7.08
CA HIS A 13 -5.41 8.54 -7.75
C HIS A 13 -6.25 9.22 -8.84
N SER A 14 -6.27 10.53 -8.96
CA SER A 14 -7.03 11.20 -10.02
C SER A 14 -6.38 11.01 -11.39
N ALA A 15 -7.21 10.87 -12.45
CA ALA A 15 -6.77 10.66 -13.82
C ALA A 15 -5.79 11.73 -14.34
N ASP A 16 -5.79 12.90 -13.70
CA ASP A 16 -4.93 14.05 -14.04
C ASP A 16 -3.55 13.99 -13.38
N LYS A 17 -3.33 13.05 -12.47
CA LYS A 17 -2.04 12.92 -11.78
C LYS A 17 -1.10 12.03 -12.58
N PRO A 18 0.18 12.43 -12.70
CA PRO A 18 1.16 11.67 -13.49
C PRO A 18 1.54 10.33 -12.86
N LEU A 19 1.29 10.16 -11.57
CA LEU A 19 1.67 8.99 -10.80
C LEU A 19 0.51 8.51 -9.92
N ILE A 20 0.32 7.19 -9.88
CA ILE A 20 -0.46 6.49 -8.84
C ILE A 20 0.55 5.81 -7.92
N VAL A 21 0.52 6.19 -6.66
CA VAL A 21 1.34 5.60 -5.60
C VAL A 21 0.44 4.83 -4.65
N MET A 22 0.77 3.59 -4.41
CA MET A 22 0.19 2.76 -3.36
C MET A 22 1.30 2.42 -2.38
N ALA A 23 1.25 2.96 -1.16
CA ALA A 23 2.30 2.73 -0.18
C ALA A 23 1.75 2.61 1.23
N GLY A 24 2.53 2.00 2.11
CA GLY A 24 2.09 1.77 3.47
C GLY A 24 3.18 1.17 4.35
N TYR A 25 2.73 0.60 5.45
CA TYR A 25 3.60 -0.07 6.39
C TYR A 25 3.15 -1.51 6.63
N MET A 26 4.13 -2.37 6.85
CA MET A 26 3.94 -3.72 7.32
C MET A 26 4.74 -3.97 8.60
N ALA A 27 4.19 -4.80 9.47
CA ALA A 27 4.81 -5.24 10.70
C ALA A 27 4.11 -6.50 11.21
N THR A 28 4.71 -7.17 12.18
CA THR A 28 4.02 -8.24 12.90
C THR A 28 2.88 -7.68 13.74
N ALA A 29 1.87 -8.52 14.04
CA ALA A 29 0.77 -8.11 14.92
C ALA A 29 1.27 -7.57 16.27
N ASP A 30 2.36 -8.16 16.82
CA ASP A 30 2.97 -7.70 18.07
C ASP A 30 3.59 -6.30 17.94
N GLN A 31 4.21 -5.97 16.81
CA GLN A 31 4.74 -4.63 16.55
C GLN A 31 3.62 -3.58 16.41
N TRP A 32 2.44 -3.99 15.95
CA TRP A 32 1.26 -3.13 15.89
C TRP A 32 0.56 -2.94 17.25
N LEU A 33 0.87 -3.79 18.25
CA LEU A 33 0.36 -3.60 19.61
C LEU A 33 0.86 -2.26 20.19
N GLY A 34 -0.05 -1.50 20.80
CA GLY A 34 0.25 -0.20 21.37
C GLY A 34 0.44 0.92 20.35
N PHE A 35 0.66 0.61 19.05
CA PHE A 35 0.85 1.64 18.02
C PHE A 35 -0.31 2.63 17.98
N ALA A 36 -1.55 2.13 17.92
CA ALA A 36 -2.73 2.98 17.83
C ALA A 36 -2.89 3.87 19.08
N GLU A 37 -2.54 3.35 20.24
CA GLU A 37 -2.59 4.10 21.50
C GLU A 37 -1.56 5.26 21.50
N GLU A 38 -0.29 4.95 21.16
CA GLU A 38 0.76 5.97 21.06
C GLU A 38 0.46 7.02 20.00
N TRP A 39 -0.04 6.58 18.83
CA TRP A 39 -0.43 7.48 17.75
C TRP A 39 -1.53 8.44 18.19
N ASN A 40 -2.59 7.90 18.77
CA ASN A 40 -3.71 8.70 19.29
C ASN A 40 -3.27 9.65 20.39
N ALA A 41 -2.39 9.23 21.30
CA ALA A 41 -1.84 10.08 22.34
C ALA A 41 -1.04 11.26 21.74
N ALA A 42 -0.27 11.04 20.67
CA ALA A 42 0.44 12.10 19.97
C ALA A 42 -0.52 13.12 19.32
N LEU A 43 -1.62 12.65 18.72
CA LEU A 43 -2.65 13.52 18.14
C LEU A 43 -3.34 14.37 19.21
N VAL A 44 -3.77 13.75 20.32
CA VAL A 44 -4.40 14.45 21.44
C VAL A 44 -3.45 15.49 22.05
N LYS A 45 -2.19 15.12 22.30
CA LYS A 45 -1.13 16.04 22.79
C LYS A 45 -0.96 17.25 21.88
N ALA A 46 -1.07 17.06 20.57
CA ALA A 46 -0.94 18.14 19.58
C ALA A 46 -2.22 18.98 19.42
N GLY A 47 -3.35 18.56 20.02
CA GLY A 47 -4.64 19.23 19.90
C GLY A 47 -5.44 18.81 18.67
N VAL A 48 -5.08 17.71 17.99
CA VAL A 48 -5.87 17.09 16.91
C VAL A 48 -6.90 16.18 17.56
N VAL A 49 -8.05 16.74 17.91
CA VAL A 49 -9.09 16.06 18.68
C VAL A 49 -10.47 16.22 18.05
N ARG A 50 -11.33 15.24 18.30
CA ARG A 50 -12.76 15.30 18.01
C ARG A 50 -13.51 16.11 19.04
N SER A 51 -14.80 16.37 18.80
CA SER A 51 -15.66 17.10 19.72
C SER A 51 -15.83 16.43 21.09
N ASP A 52 -15.65 15.13 21.18
CA ASP A 52 -15.71 14.34 22.40
C ASP A 52 -14.35 14.26 23.16
N GLY A 53 -13.32 14.96 22.66
CA GLY A 53 -11.98 14.96 23.24
C GLY A 53 -11.11 13.76 22.87
N THR A 54 -11.61 12.80 22.11
CA THR A 54 -10.81 11.69 21.57
C THR A 54 -9.91 12.16 20.43
N ALA A 55 -8.92 11.32 20.06
CA ALA A 55 -8.02 11.63 18.96
C ALA A 55 -8.80 11.86 17.66
N GLY A 56 -8.47 12.92 16.94
CA GLY A 56 -8.95 13.21 15.61
C GLY A 56 -8.26 12.32 14.57
N GLN A 57 -8.57 12.57 13.30
CA GLN A 57 -7.90 11.92 12.19
C GLN A 57 -6.70 12.77 11.73
N PHE A 58 -5.56 12.12 11.54
CA PHE A 58 -4.45 12.70 10.82
C PHE A 58 -4.62 12.45 9.33
N HIS A 59 -4.36 13.48 8.52
CA HIS A 59 -4.27 13.38 7.06
C HIS A 59 -3.10 14.24 6.57
N MET A 60 -2.15 13.63 5.88
CA MET A 60 -0.89 14.29 5.55
C MET A 60 -1.07 15.51 4.65
N THR A 61 -1.96 15.42 3.67
CA THR A 61 -2.29 16.55 2.79
C THR A 61 -2.88 17.72 3.57
N ASP A 62 -3.79 17.47 4.51
CA ASP A 62 -4.38 18.53 5.35
C ASP A 62 -3.34 19.15 6.28
N CYS A 63 -2.47 18.33 6.85
CA CYS A 63 -1.36 18.79 7.67
C CYS A 63 -0.39 19.68 6.88
N GLU A 64 -0.06 19.30 5.65
CA GLU A 64 0.85 20.06 4.77
C GLU A 64 0.22 21.37 4.29
N THR A 65 -1.03 21.34 3.89
CA THR A 65 -1.76 22.50 3.36
C THR A 65 -2.46 23.33 4.44
N LYS A 66 -2.36 22.90 5.71
CA LYS A 66 -2.98 23.55 6.88
C LYS A 66 -4.51 23.67 6.76
N HIS A 67 -5.15 22.63 6.28
CA HIS A 67 -6.60 22.49 6.23
C HIS A 67 -7.17 21.71 7.42
N GLY A 68 -8.50 21.69 7.54
CA GLY A 68 -9.19 20.91 8.56
C GLY A 68 -8.70 21.25 9.98
N ALA A 69 -8.32 20.22 10.72
CA ALA A 69 -7.80 20.32 12.08
C ALA A 69 -6.48 21.13 12.21
N PHE A 70 -5.79 21.33 11.07
CA PHE A 70 -4.49 22.04 11.02
C PHE A 70 -4.62 23.52 10.63
N LYS A 71 -5.85 24.02 10.49
CA LYS A 71 -6.10 25.43 10.13
C LYS A 71 -5.49 26.36 11.17
N GLY A 72 -4.65 27.30 10.69
CA GLY A 72 -3.97 28.28 11.55
C GLY A 72 -2.70 27.76 12.23
N TRP A 73 -2.33 26.50 12.02
CA TRP A 73 -1.09 25.98 12.58
C TRP A 73 0.15 26.68 12.01
N LYS A 74 1.13 26.90 12.91
CA LYS A 74 2.46 27.38 12.53
C LYS A 74 3.36 26.20 12.23
N GLU A 75 4.38 26.44 11.42
CA GLU A 75 5.37 25.42 11.03
C GLU A 75 5.99 24.64 12.23
N PRO A 76 6.36 25.26 13.36
CA PRO A 76 6.88 24.50 14.50
C PRO A 76 5.88 23.50 15.09
N GLN A 77 4.58 23.81 15.11
CA GLN A 77 3.52 22.91 15.62
C GLN A 77 3.40 21.69 14.69
N ARG A 78 3.33 21.93 13.38
CA ARG A 78 3.29 20.88 12.37
C ARG A 78 4.50 19.95 12.45
N ARG A 79 5.71 20.53 12.52
CA ARG A 79 6.95 19.75 12.66
C ARG A 79 7.00 18.94 13.97
N SER A 80 6.49 19.50 15.07
CA SER A 80 6.44 18.78 16.34
C SER A 80 5.56 17.54 16.25
N LEU A 81 4.34 17.69 15.72
CA LEU A 81 3.44 16.55 15.53
C LEU A 81 4.07 15.49 14.62
N LEU A 82 4.58 15.88 13.44
CA LEU A 82 5.20 14.93 12.52
C LEU A 82 6.38 14.19 13.16
N ARG A 83 7.19 14.84 14.03
CA ARG A 83 8.26 14.15 14.76
C ARG A 83 7.71 13.12 15.74
N ASP A 84 6.65 13.46 16.47
CA ASP A 84 6.02 12.54 17.40
C ASP A 84 5.47 11.31 16.65
N LEU A 85 4.76 11.51 15.52
CA LEU A 85 4.21 10.45 14.69
C LEU A 85 5.29 9.59 14.04
N MET A 86 6.31 10.20 13.43
CA MET A 86 7.45 9.48 12.85
C MET A 86 8.25 8.73 13.93
N GLY A 87 8.35 9.30 15.13
CA GLY A 87 8.93 8.63 16.29
C GLY A 87 8.14 7.38 16.70
N THR A 88 6.82 7.41 16.63
CA THR A 88 5.98 6.22 16.87
C THR A 88 6.25 5.14 15.82
N ILE A 89 6.29 5.49 14.53
CA ILE A 89 6.64 4.56 13.44
C ILE A 89 8.00 3.89 13.71
N GLU A 90 8.98 4.64 14.14
CA GLU A 90 10.34 4.14 14.43
C GLU A 90 10.39 3.21 15.65
N ARG A 91 9.74 3.58 16.75
CA ARG A 91 9.69 2.75 17.99
C ARG A 91 9.05 1.39 17.70
N HIS A 92 8.00 1.36 16.90
CA HIS A 92 7.33 0.11 16.50
C HIS A 92 8.04 -0.61 15.36
N ARG A 93 9.15 -0.07 14.83
CA ARG A 93 9.99 -0.70 13.81
C ARG A 93 9.20 -1.11 12.57
N LEU A 94 8.27 -0.26 12.12
CA LEU A 94 7.45 -0.55 10.96
C LEU A 94 8.30 -0.55 9.68
N HIS A 95 7.98 -1.45 8.75
CA HIS A 95 8.63 -1.56 7.45
C HIS A 95 7.80 -0.85 6.40
N ALA A 96 8.37 0.17 5.77
CA ALA A 96 7.72 0.90 4.69
C ALA A 96 7.81 0.11 3.38
N THR A 97 6.71 0.07 2.63
CA THR A 97 6.68 -0.57 1.33
C THR A 97 5.74 0.18 0.40
N GLY A 98 5.94 0.04 -0.90
CA GLY A 98 5.03 0.69 -1.84
C GLY A 98 5.37 0.42 -3.30
N PHE A 99 4.40 0.76 -4.14
CA PHE A 99 4.49 0.63 -5.58
C PHE A 99 3.99 1.89 -6.26
N VAL A 100 4.62 2.26 -7.38
CA VAL A 100 4.22 3.42 -8.19
C VAL A 100 4.01 3.03 -9.65
N ILE A 101 2.98 3.60 -10.26
CA ILE A 101 2.72 3.50 -11.70
C ILE A 101 2.69 4.89 -12.30
N SER A 102 3.43 5.09 -13.40
CA SER A 102 3.27 6.27 -14.26
C SER A 102 2.00 6.12 -15.07
N THR A 103 1.08 7.08 -14.95
CA THR A 103 -0.17 7.08 -15.72
C THR A 103 0.09 7.34 -17.21
N GLU A 104 1.14 8.09 -17.53
CA GLU A 104 1.54 8.30 -18.93
C GLU A 104 2.06 7.01 -19.57
N TRP A 105 2.96 6.32 -18.89
CA TRP A 105 3.44 5.03 -19.36
C TRP A 105 2.29 4.00 -19.46
N TRP A 106 1.39 3.97 -18.49
CA TRP A 106 0.22 3.08 -18.49
C TRP A 106 -0.64 3.23 -19.75
N LYS A 107 -0.85 4.46 -20.21
CA LYS A 107 -1.61 4.77 -21.44
C LYS A 107 -0.92 4.28 -22.72
N THR A 108 0.37 3.97 -22.68
CA THR A 108 1.12 3.44 -23.86
C THR A 108 0.97 1.93 -24.02
N ILE A 109 0.44 1.23 -23.01
CA ILE A 109 0.27 -0.22 -23.06
C ILE A 109 -1.01 -0.53 -23.86
N ASP A 110 -0.88 -1.38 -24.89
CA ASP A 110 -2.04 -1.89 -25.62
C ASP A 110 -2.65 -3.05 -24.83
N TRP A 111 -3.71 -2.77 -24.07
CA TRP A 111 -4.45 -3.77 -23.29
C TRP A 111 -5.46 -4.58 -24.14
N LYS A 112 -5.53 -4.33 -25.45
CA LYS A 112 -6.51 -4.92 -26.36
C LYS A 112 -6.15 -6.32 -26.86
N ASP A 113 -5.21 -6.98 -26.22
CA ASP A 113 -4.90 -8.36 -26.58
C ASP A 113 -6.11 -9.27 -26.37
N GLU A 114 -6.34 -10.17 -27.32
CA GLU A 114 -7.60 -10.85 -27.70
C GLU A 114 -8.33 -11.66 -26.60
N HIS A 115 -7.93 -11.55 -25.35
CA HIS A 115 -8.40 -12.42 -24.26
C HIS A 115 -9.04 -11.69 -23.07
N SER A 116 -9.25 -10.38 -23.16
CA SER A 116 -9.63 -9.61 -21.97
C SER A 116 -11.06 -9.10 -21.94
N ASP A 117 -11.96 -9.97 -21.50
CA ASP A 117 -13.16 -9.52 -20.77
C ASP A 117 -12.79 -8.89 -19.38
N HIS A 118 -11.51 -8.63 -19.14
CA HIS A 118 -10.97 -8.25 -17.83
C HIS A 118 -10.70 -6.74 -17.73
N ARG A 119 -11.73 -5.91 -17.90
CA ARG A 119 -11.67 -4.45 -17.67
C ARG A 119 -11.09 -4.07 -16.30
N ALA A 120 -11.12 -4.97 -15.34
CA ALA A 120 -10.52 -4.75 -14.02
C ALA A 120 -8.99 -4.74 -14.05
N LEU A 121 -8.36 -5.42 -15.02
CA LEU A 121 -6.91 -5.42 -15.21
C LEU A 121 -6.42 -4.21 -15.99
N GLU A 122 -7.31 -3.45 -16.64
CA GLU A 122 -6.99 -2.21 -17.36
C GLU A 122 -6.86 -1.01 -16.41
N ASP A 123 -7.23 -1.16 -15.15
CA ASP A 123 -7.17 -0.07 -14.17
C ASP A 123 -5.79 -0.03 -13.48
N PRO A 124 -5.00 1.04 -13.69
CA PRO A 124 -3.68 1.17 -13.08
C PRO A 124 -3.73 1.17 -11.54
N TYR A 125 -4.86 1.56 -10.95
CA TYR A 125 -5.07 1.51 -9.51
C TYR A 125 -5.04 0.07 -8.97
N HIS A 126 -5.74 -0.86 -9.63
CA HIS A 126 -5.73 -2.28 -9.25
C HIS A 126 -4.34 -2.90 -9.38
N HIS A 127 -3.62 -2.53 -10.42
CA HIS A 127 -2.23 -2.97 -10.59
C HIS A 127 -1.32 -2.40 -9.50
N ALA A 128 -1.51 -1.13 -9.09
CA ALA A 128 -0.75 -0.55 -7.99
C ALA A 128 -1.01 -1.30 -6.68
N MET A 129 -2.28 -1.64 -6.37
CA MET A 129 -2.64 -2.43 -5.19
C MET A 129 -1.96 -3.80 -5.19
N GLN A 130 -2.10 -4.56 -6.28
CA GLN A 130 -1.53 -5.91 -6.40
C GLN A 130 -0.01 -5.88 -6.24
N ASN A 131 0.66 -4.94 -6.91
CA ASN A 131 2.11 -4.85 -6.88
C ASN A 131 2.64 -4.28 -5.56
N ALA A 132 1.89 -3.46 -4.84
CA ALA A 132 2.24 -3.04 -3.49
C ALA A 132 2.27 -4.24 -2.52
N ILE A 133 1.27 -5.14 -2.60
CA ILE A 133 1.28 -6.39 -1.84
C ILE A 133 2.46 -7.27 -2.27
N ALA A 134 2.68 -7.45 -3.57
CA ALA A 134 3.80 -8.25 -4.07
C ALA A 134 5.15 -7.71 -3.57
N THR A 135 5.35 -6.39 -3.60
CA THR A 135 6.56 -5.74 -3.08
C THR A 135 6.73 -6.02 -1.59
N ALA A 136 5.66 -5.93 -0.79
CA ALA A 136 5.69 -6.27 0.62
C ALA A 136 6.08 -7.74 0.86
N LEU A 137 5.48 -8.67 0.12
CA LEU A 137 5.75 -10.10 0.25
C LEU A 137 7.20 -10.47 -0.17
N VAL A 138 7.80 -9.73 -1.10
CA VAL A 138 9.23 -9.91 -1.43
C VAL A 138 10.11 -9.64 -0.20
N MET A 139 9.79 -8.62 0.60
CA MET A 139 10.56 -8.33 1.82
C MET A 139 10.47 -9.48 2.85
N THR A 140 9.34 -10.19 2.91
CA THR A 140 9.19 -11.33 3.85
C THR A 140 10.05 -12.55 3.47
N ASN A 141 10.57 -12.58 2.26
CA ASN A 141 11.49 -13.63 1.80
C ASN A 141 12.97 -13.27 2.03
N ASP A 142 13.26 -12.07 2.49
CA ASP A 142 14.62 -11.63 2.79
C ASP A 142 14.90 -11.75 4.29
N GLN A 143 15.40 -12.91 4.70
CA GLN A 143 15.75 -13.21 6.09
C GLN A 143 16.81 -12.25 6.66
N VAL A 144 17.64 -11.65 5.82
CA VAL A 144 18.70 -10.73 6.25
C VAL A 144 18.17 -9.32 6.43
N ALA A 145 17.34 -8.85 5.47
CA ALA A 145 16.82 -7.47 5.50
C ALA A 145 15.67 -7.30 6.51
N ALA A 146 14.84 -8.33 6.69
CA ALA A 146 13.66 -8.27 7.56
C ALA A 146 13.44 -9.60 8.32
N PRO A 147 14.36 -9.98 9.21
CA PRO A 147 14.30 -11.30 9.89
C PRO A 147 13.02 -11.49 10.71
N GLU A 148 12.47 -10.42 11.27
CA GLU A 148 11.22 -10.44 12.05
C GLU A 148 9.98 -10.67 11.20
N LEU A 149 10.05 -10.43 9.89
CA LEU A 149 8.94 -10.62 8.94
C LEU A 149 9.05 -11.93 8.16
N PHE A 150 10.14 -12.67 8.34
CA PHE A 150 10.43 -13.84 7.53
C PHE A 150 9.43 -14.98 7.77
N ALA A 151 8.89 -15.55 6.67
CA ALA A 151 7.98 -16.69 6.65
C ALA A 151 6.79 -16.56 7.64
N PRO A 152 5.93 -15.55 7.52
CA PRO A 152 4.81 -15.36 8.43
C PRO A 152 3.80 -16.52 8.32
N GLU A 153 3.12 -16.86 9.43
CA GLU A 153 2.03 -17.87 9.44
C GLU A 153 0.75 -17.35 8.82
N GLY A 154 0.50 -16.05 8.94
CA GLY A 154 -0.69 -15.40 8.39
C GLY A 154 -0.36 -14.00 7.90
N VAL A 155 -1.10 -13.56 6.89
CA VAL A 155 -0.98 -12.21 6.30
C VAL A 155 -2.34 -11.57 6.23
N LYS A 156 -2.49 -10.41 6.86
CA LYS A 156 -3.66 -9.54 6.76
C LYS A 156 -3.28 -8.31 5.97
N CYS A 157 -4.13 -7.91 5.01
CA CYS A 157 -3.92 -6.71 4.21
C CYS A 157 -5.15 -5.82 4.24
N VAL A 158 -4.94 -4.54 4.57
CA VAL A 158 -5.98 -3.52 4.69
C VAL A 158 -5.60 -2.31 3.85
N PHE A 159 -6.48 -1.90 2.95
CA PHE A 159 -6.34 -0.66 2.19
C PHE A 159 -7.23 0.43 2.79
N SER A 160 -6.81 1.69 2.65
CA SER A 160 -7.63 2.83 3.00
C SER A 160 -8.89 2.87 2.14
N GLN A 161 -10.04 3.14 2.78
CA GLN A 161 -11.32 3.19 2.11
C GLN A 161 -11.47 4.51 1.33
N GLN A 162 -11.70 4.39 0.02
CA GLN A 162 -11.96 5.53 -0.87
C GLN A 162 -13.36 5.43 -1.46
N GLY A 163 -14.18 6.46 -1.26
CA GLY A 163 -15.60 6.45 -1.65
C GLY A 163 -15.87 6.25 -3.14
N GLU A 164 -14.96 6.68 -4.02
CA GLU A 164 -15.16 6.63 -5.48
C GLU A 164 -14.93 5.24 -6.10
N PHE A 165 -14.17 4.36 -5.46
CA PHE A 165 -13.72 3.09 -6.03
C PHE A 165 -14.41 1.84 -5.47
N GLN A 166 -15.28 1.98 -4.46
CA GLN A 166 -15.86 0.85 -3.71
C GLN A 166 -16.58 -0.20 -4.58
N GLY A 167 -17.28 0.21 -5.64
CA GLY A 167 -18.07 -0.73 -6.44
C GLY A 167 -17.24 -1.61 -7.39
N ARG A 168 -16.23 -1.04 -8.05
CA ARG A 168 -15.36 -1.77 -8.99
C ARG A 168 -14.31 -2.59 -8.27
N ALA A 169 -13.78 -2.05 -7.18
CA ALA A 169 -12.74 -2.66 -6.38
C ALA A 169 -13.20 -3.92 -5.65
N THR A 170 -14.48 -4.06 -5.28
CA THR A 170 -14.97 -5.21 -4.51
C THR A 170 -14.77 -6.54 -5.24
N ALA A 171 -15.13 -6.62 -6.53
CA ALA A 171 -14.94 -7.84 -7.31
C ALA A 171 -13.45 -8.15 -7.51
N TYR A 172 -12.66 -7.12 -7.80
CA TYR A 172 -11.21 -7.27 -7.93
C TYR A 172 -10.56 -7.73 -6.61
N MET A 173 -10.97 -7.17 -5.46
CA MET A 173 -10.46 -7.56 -4.15
C MET A 173 -10.79 -9.01 -3.81
N ALA A 174 -11.97 -9.50 -4.18
CA ALA A 174 -12.33 -10.91 -4.00
C ALA A 174 -11.43 -11.83 -4.85
N ALA A 175 -11.21 -11.49 -6.12
CA ALA A 175 -10.31 -12.24 -7.00
C ALA A 175 -8.86 -12.20 -6.50
N LEU A 176 -8.36 -11.03 -6.09
CA LEU A 176 -7.02 -10.85 -5.53
C LEU A 176 -6.85 -11.67 -4.25
N SER A 177 -7.82 -11.63 -3.34
CA SER A 177 -7.82 -12.41 -2.10
C SER A 177 -7.76 -13.91 -2.36
N TYR A 178 -8.58 -14.39 -3.32
CA TYR A 178 -8.56 -15.80 -3.73
C TYR A 178 -7.19 -16.19 -4.29
N PHE A 179 -6.61 -15.39 -5.17
CA PHE A 179 -5.29 -15.62 -5.73
C PHE A 179 -4.20 -15.66 -4.66
N LEU A 180 -4.18 -14.67 -3.76
CA LEU A 180 -3.18 -14.58 -2.69
C LEU A 180 -3.27 -15.76 -1.71
N SER A 181 -4.46 -16.22 -1.38
CA SER A 181 -4.66 -17.40 -0.52
C SER A 181 -4.13 -18.71 -1.15
N ARG A 182 -4.01 -18.77 -2.47
CA ARG A 182 -3.40 -19.91 -3.18
C ARG A 182 -1.87 -19.90 -3.13
N ILE A 183 -1.29 -18.69 -3.11
CA ILE A 183 0.18 -18.51 -3.00
C ILE A 183 0.62 -18.69 -1.54
N HIS A 184 -0.15 -18.14 -0.61
CA HIS A 184 0.13 -18.16 0.81
C HIS A 184 -1.13 -18.60 1.58
N PRO A 185 -1.21 -19.86 2.05
CA PRO A 185 -2.44 -20.39 2.69
C PRO A 185 -2.95 -19.60 3.90
N GLY A 186 -2.07 -18.85 4.58
CA GLY A 186 -2.41 -17.97 5.70
C GLY A 186 -2.84 -16.55 5.28
N PHE A 187 -3.00 -16.27 3.96
CA PHE A 187 -3.41 -14.95 3.51
C PHE A 187 -4.92 -14.76 3.75
N GLU A 188 -5.25 -13.74 4.56
CA GLU A 188 -6.64 -13.38 4.84
C GLU A 188 -7.25 -12.60 3.65
N PRO A 189 -8.59 -12.56 3.53
CA PRO A 189 -9.22 -11.72 2.54
C PRO A 189 -8.76 -10.26 2.67
N VAL A 190 -8.36 -9.67 1.54
CA VAL A 190 -7.99 -8.25 1.49
C VAL A 190 -9.21 -7.39 1.80
N THR A 191 -9.06 -6.39 2.66
CA THR A 191 -10.16 -5.57 3.15
C THR A 191 -9.89 -4.08 2.99
N TYR A 192 -10.95 -3.27 3.09
CA TYR A 192 -10.85 -1.82 3.25
C TYR A 192 -11.07 -1.42 4.71
N GLY A 193 -10.34 -0.39 5.14
CA GLY A 193 -10.46 0.20 6.47
C GLY A 193 -10.73 1.68 6.43
N ASP A 194 -11.42 2.17 7.44
CA ASP A 194 -11.69 3.59 7.65
C ASP A 194 -10.49 4.24 8.37
N PRO A 195 -9.74 5.16 7.73
CA PRO A 195 -8.59 5.82 8.36
C PRO A 195 -8.98 6.64 9.60
N ALA A 196 -10.25 7.04 9.73
CA ALA A 196 -10.71 7.69 10.96
C ALA A 196 -10.75 6.76 12.18
N LYS A 197 -10.71 5.43 11.96
CA LYS A 197 -10.75 4.40 13.00
C LYS A 197 -9.44 3.62 13.12
N LEU A 198 -8.61 3.63 12.07
CA LEU A 198 -7.39 2.85 11.98
C LEU A 198 -6.16 3.76 11.85
N PRO A 199 -5.49 4.10 12.96
CA PRO A 199 -4.25 4.90 12.95
C PRO A 199 -3.16 4.33 12.04
N GLN A 200 -3.15 3.03 11.80
CA GLN A 200 -2.24 2.35 10.87
C GLN A 200 -2.38 2.89 9.44
N LEU A 201 -3.61 3.19 9.01
CA LEU A 201 -3.86 3.78 7.70
C LEU A 201 -3.44 5.26 7.63
N GLN A 202 -3.53 5.98 8.77
CA GLN A 202 -3.00 7.36 8.85
C GLN A 202 -1.47 7.37 8.74
N ALA A 203 -0.78 6.35 9.25
CA ALA A 203 0.65 6.19 9.03
C ALA A 203 0.95 5.86 7.56
N ALA A 204 0.14 5.00 6.93
CA ALA A 204 0.25 4.69 5.51
C ALA A 204 0.10 5.94 4.63
N ASP A 205 -0.81 6.86 4.96
CA ASP A 205 -0.97 8.16 4.28
C ASP A 205 0.34 8.98 4.29
N ILE A 206 1.08 9.00 5.41
CA ILE A 206 2.38 9.69 5.46
C ILE A 206 3.34 9.13 4.39
N VAL A 207 3.54 7.82 4.35
CA VAL A 207 4.52 7.24 3.42
C VAL A 207 4.05 7.34 1.98
N ALA A 208 2.76 7.20 1.70
CA ALA A 208 2.21 7.35 0.35
C ALA A 208 2.40 8.80 -0.17
N PHE A 209 2.11 9.79 0.67
CA PHE A 209 2.33 11.20 0.37
C PHE A 209 3.83 11.51 0.14
N GLU A 210 4.70 11.11 1.06
CA GLU A 210 6.14 11.39 0.99
C GLU A 210 6.81 10.67 -0.18
N PHE A 211 6.39 9.44 -0.50
CA PHE A 211 6.89 8.70 -1.64
C PHE A 211 6.49 9.38 -2.95
N ARG A 212 5.20 9.78 -3.10
CA ARG A 212 4.76 10.53 -4.28
C ARG A 212 5.51 11.86 -4.40
N TRP A 213 5.65 12.59 -3.29
CA TRP A 213 6.37 13.87 -3.28
C TRP A 213 7.81 13.69 -3.76
N ARG A 214 8.52 12.69 -3.25
CA ARG A 214 9.90 12.38 -3.65
C ARG A 214 10.03 12.13 -5.15
N LEU A 215 9.06 11.46 -5.75
CA LEU A 215 9.05 11.16 -7.19
C LEU A 215 8.72 12.39 -8.06
N THR A 216 7.83 13.27 -7.57
CA THR A 216 7.41 14.46 -8.33
C THR A 216 8.27 15.68 -8.12
N CYS A 217 8.98 15.76 -7.00
CA CYS A 217 9.86 16.87 -6.61
C CYS A 217 11.19 16.32 -6.09
N PRO A 218 12.02 15.67 -6.95
CA PRO A 218 13.23 14.96 -6.52
C PRO A 218 14.30 15.88 -5.91
N ASP A 219 14.30 17.16 -6.27
CA ASP A 219 15.24 18.17 -5.75
C ASP A 219 14.88 18.66 -4.34
N VAL A 220 13.67 18.32 -3.85
CA VAL A 220 13.23 18.73 -2.51
C VAL A 220 13.46 17.60 -1.52
N ASP A 221 14.48 17.78 -0.67
CA ASP A 221 14.78 16.83 0.40
C ASP A 221 13.85 17.05 1.60
N ARG A 222 12.88 16.15 1.75
CA ARG A 222 11.95 16.15 2.88
C ARG A 222 12.43 15.20 3.98
N TRP A 223 12.50 15.70 5.20
CA TRP A 223 13.03 14.93 6.32
C TRP A 223 12.22 13.67 6.68
N PRO A 224 10.86 13.60 6.56
CA PRO A 224 10.15 12.36 6.84
C PRO A 224 10.55 11.25 5.87
N MET A 225 10.62 11.54 4.55
CA MET A 225 11.07 10.56 3.56
C MET A 225 12.51 10.11 3.81
N ARG A 226 13.40 11.05 4.14
CA ARG A 226 14.78 10.72 4.50
C ARG A 226 14.86 9.81 5.73
N GLN A 227 14.03 10.02 6.75
CA GLN A 227 13.95 9.15 7.91
C GLN A 227 13.47 7.75 7.54
N ILE A 228 12.42 7.63 6.69
CA ILE A 228 11.92 6.36 6.18
C ILE A 228 13.05 5.59 5.48
N LEU A 229 13.76 6.22 4.55
CA LEU A 229 14.85 5.58 3.80
C LEU A 229 16.05 5.20 4.69
N ASN A 230 16.43 6.06 5.62
CA ASN A 230 17.54 5.81 6.53
C ASN A 230 17.26 4.70 7.55
N SER A 231 15.99 4.36 7.79
CA SER A 231 15.62 3.26 8.70
C SER A 231 16.09 1.89 8.20
N ARG A 232 16.47 1.77 6.91
CA ARG A 232 16.76 0.50 6.20
C ARG A 232 15.60 -0.51 6.24
N ARG A 233 14.41 -0.04 6.59
CA ARG A 233 13.16 -0.81 6.63
C ARG A 233 12.20 -0.28 5.57
N ALA A 234 12.71 -0.09 4.35
CA ALA A 234 11.90 0.42 3.25
C ALA A 234 12.22 -0.30 1.94
N MET A 235 11.19 -0.72 1.21
CA MET A 235 11.29 -1.26 -0.14
C MET A 235 10.19 -0.64 -1.00
N PHE A 236 10.60 0.01 -2.10
CA PHE A 236 9.69 0.60 -3.07
C PHE A 236 9.98 0.06 -4.47
N ALA A 237 8.94 -0.13 -5.26
CA ALA A 237 9.02 -0.58 -6.63
C ALA A 237 8.13 0.29 -7.54
N GLY A 238 8.26 0.15 -8.87
CA GLY A 238 7.46 0.95 -9.79
C GLY A 238 7.53 0.55 -11.25
N MET A 239 6.55 1.02 -12.03
CA MET A 239 6.46 0.83 -13.48
C MET A 239 6.34 2.18 -14.20
N PRO A 240 7.13 2.40 -15.26
CA PRO A 240 8.20 1.51 -15.75
C PRO A 240 9.31 1.35 -14.69
N SER A 241 10.09 0.27 -14.77
CA SER A 241 11.14 -0.04 -13.79
C SER A 241 12.15 1.09 -13.55
N GLY A 242 12.36 1.95 -14.56
CA GLY A 242 13.22 3.14 -14.47
C GLY A 242 12.63 4.34 -13.70
N ILE A 243 11.35 4.31 -13.29
CA ILE A 243 10.70 5.46 -12.66
C ILE A 243 11.37 5.87 -11.34
N LEU A 244 11.98 4.90 -10.65
CA LEU A 244 12.70 5.12 -9.40
C LEU A 244 14.17 5.54 -9.60
N ALA A 245 14.75 5.31 -10.78
CA ALA A 245 16.16 5.56 -11.04
C ALA A 245 16.54 7.04 -10.87
N ASN A 246 15.64 7.95 -11.23
CA ASN A 246 15.85 9.39 -11.13
C ASN A 246 15.48 9.98 -9.75
N SER A 247 15.01 9.17 -8.82
CA SER A 247 14.45 9.67 -7.55
C SER A 247 15.46 9.74 -6.41
N ASN A 248 16.75 9.38 -6.64
CA ASN A 248 17.76 9.25 -5.58
C ASN A 248 17.26 8.47 -4.35
N LEU A 249 16.35 7.54 -4.57
CA LEU A 249 15.96 6.55 -3.58
C LEU A 249 17.16 5.59 -3.45
N GLY A 250 18.08 5.88 -2.54
CA GLY A 250 19.35 5.19 -2.35
C GLY A 250 19.26 3.74 -1.85
N GLY A 251 18.27 2.99 -2.32
CA GLY A 251 18.10 1.56 -2.10
C GLY A 251 18.32 0.80 -3.41
N GLU A 252 18.86 -0.40 -3.33
CA GLU A 252 18.96 -1.32 -4.45
C GLU A 252 17.56 -1.61 -4.99
N VAL A 253 17.19 -0.96 -6.10
CA VAL A 253 15.95 -1.30 -6.83
C VAL A 253 16.18 -2.65 -7.47
N LYS A 254 15.80 -3.74 -6.77
CA LYS A 254 15.83 -5.07 -7.36
C LYS A 254 14.82 -5.12 -8.51
N PRO A 255 15.22 -5.54 -9.72
CA PRO A 255 14.30 -5.69 -10.84
C PRO A 255 13.15 -6.63 -10.45
N ILE A 256 11.96 -6.28 -10.89
CA ILE A 256 10.72 -6.97 -10.55
C ILE A 256 10.55 -8.24 -11.40
N GLU A 257 11.51 -9.14 -11.39
CA GLU A 257 11.31 -10.48 -11.96
C GLU A 257 10.19 -11.23 -11.22
N PHE A 258 10.08 -11.01 -9.90
CA PHE A 258 9.04 -11.64 -9.09
C PHE A 258 7.65 -11.03 -9.36
N ALA A 259 7.51 -9.72 -9.52
CA ALA A 259 6.23 -9.11 -9.88
C ALA A 259 5.75 -9.60 -11.25
N THR A 260 6.66 -9.80 -12.21
CA THR A 260 6.36 -10.40 -13.50
C THR A 260 5.93 -11.87 -13.34
N GLN A 261 6.55 -12.63 -12.47
CA GLN A 261 6.15 -14.01 -12.16
C GLN A 261 4.80 -14.09 -11.46
N VAL A 262 4.51 -13.18 -10.52
CA VAL A 262 3.20 -13.08 -9.86
C VAL A 262 2.12 -12.66 -10.84
N LEU A 263 2.38 -11.72 -11.74
CA LEU A 263 1.48 -11.33 -12.82
C LEU A 263 1.21 -12.51 -13.77
N GLN A 264 2.23 -13.20 -14.25
CA GLN A 264 2.09 -14.37 -15.13
C GLN A 264 1.35 -15.53 -14.46
N ALA A 265 1.59 -15.78 -13.17
CA ALA A 265 0.87 -16.77 -12.39
C ALA A 265 -0.61 -16.35 -12.18
N GLY A 266 -0.87 -15.04 -11.95
CA GLY A 266 -2.21 -14.48 -11.83
C GLY A 266 -3.01 -14.60 -13.13
N GLU A 267 -2.41 -14.27 -14.26
CA GLU A 267 -3.01 -14.43 -15.59
C GLU A 267 -3.31 -15.90 -15.92
N LYS A 268 -2.38 -16.80 -15.60
CA LYS A 268 -2.59 -18.23 -15.80
C LYS A 268 -3.78 -18.75 -14.99
N LEU A 269 -3.89 -18.34 -13.73
CA LEU A 269 -4.99 -18.74 -12.85
C LEU A 269 -6.33 -18.13 -13.30
N ALA A 270 -6.34 -16.88 -13.71
CA ALA A 270 -7.52 -16.23 -14.27
C ALA A 270 -8.03 -16.99 -15.51
N ARG A 271 -7.14 -17.46 -16.39
CA ARG A 271 -7.48 -18.31 -17.54
C ARG A 271 -8.08 -19.66 -17.10
N GLU A 272 -7.51 -20.30 -16.09
CA GLU A 272 -8.00 -21.58 -15.55
C GLU A 272 -9.41 -21.45 -14.94
N LEU A 273 -9.72 -20.31 -14.31
CA LEU A 273 -11.02 -20.04 -13.68
C LEU A 273 -12.11 -19.64 -14.68
N THR A 274 -11.73 -19.08 -15.84
CA THR A 274 -12.66 -18.65 -16.88
C THR A 274 -12.93 -19.72 -17.94
N THR A 275 -12.16 -20.82 -17.96
CA THR A 275 -12.43 -21.94 -18.83
C THR A 275 -13.64 -22.72 -18.30
N PRO A 276 -14.80 -22.77 -19.00
CA PRO A 276 -15.94 -23.53 -18.55
C PRO A 276 -15.52 -25.01 -18.42
N THR A 277 -15.57 -25.54 -17.21
CA THR A 277 -15.46 -26.98 -17.03
C THR A 277 -16.64 -27.60 -17.78
N SER A 278 -16.39 -28.21 -18.91
CA SER A 278 -17.39 -29.00 -19.62
C SER A 278 -17.90 -30.05 -18.63
N LEU A 279 -19.11 -29.83 -18.13
CA LEU A 279 -19.82 -30.87 -17.37
C LEU A 279 -19.85 -32.14 -18.21
N PRO A 280 -19.49 -33.32 -17.69
CA PRO A 280 -19.63 -34.53 -18.43
C PRO A 280 -21.12 -34.72 -18.74
N ASP A 281 -21.42 -34.93 -20.02
CA ASP A 281 -22.75 -35.25 -20.55
C ASP A 281 -23.37 -36.41 -19.74
N ARG A 282 -24.31 -36.06 -18.86
CA ARG A 282 -25.22 -37.04 -18.27
C ARG A 282 -26.32 -37.37 -19.25
N ASN A 283 -25.98 -38.11 -20.27
CA ASN A 283 -26.99 -38.80 -21.07
C ASN A 283 -26.35 -39.95 -21.88
N THR A 284 -26.24 -41.12 -21.25
CA THR A 284 -26.40 -42.42 -21.93
C THR A 284 -26.70 -43.45 -20.86
N SER A 285 -27.96 -43.71 -20.61
CA SER A 285 -28.45 -45.04 -20.29
C SER A 285 -29.93 -45.08 -20.62
N SER A 286 -30.17 -45.60 -21.79
CA SER A 286 -31.41 -46.30 -22.18
C SER A 286 -31.43 -47.69 -21.56
#